data_ed2f9f23f218b7e63129464cafbcaf0f
#
_entry.id   ed2f9f23f218b7e63129464cafbcaf0f
#
_cell.length_a   1.000
_cell.length_b   1.000
_cell.length_c   1.000
_cell.angle_alpha   90.00
_cell.angle_beta   90.00
_cell.angle_gamma   90.00
#
_symmetry.space_group_name_H-M   'P 1'
#
loop_
_entity.id
_entity.type
_entity.pdbx_description
1 polymer ?
#
loop_
_entity_poly.entity_id
_entity_poly.type
_entity_poly.pdbx_seq_one_letter_code
_entity_poly.pdbx_strand_id
1 'polypeptide(L)'
;MDSERFSPFVLFIERISKNIKRIADIKMEPYGLRSSHVMCILQLAKNEGGLSSTALADACGVDKAFISRITSELMDKEYIKKDEENAVGKYKTKLILTEKGEEINGVIVNILEECFHEVDAKLTSKKLGVFYDVLEKVDTGIAELLK
;
A
#
# COMPACT_ATOMS: atom_id res chain seq x y z
N MET A 1 -9.10 18.55 17.32
CA MET A 1 -10.37 18.12 16.68
C MET A 1 -11.40 18.04 17.79
N ASP A 2 -12.52 18.73 17.66
CA ASP A 2 -13.59 18.63 18.64
C ASP A 2 -14.40 17.32 18.48
N SER A 3 -15.18 16.97 19.51
CA SER A 3 -15.95 15.72 19.53
C SER A 3 -16.99 15.60 18.41
N GLU A 4 -17.50 16.74 17.91
CA GLU A 4 -18.48 16.76 16.81
C GLU A 4 -17.86 16.41 15.47
N ARG A 5 -16.56 16.67 15.30
CA ARG A 5 -15.81 16.40 14.07
C ARG A 5 -15.14 15.02 14.06
N PHE A 6 -14.92 14.43 15.24
CA PHE A 6 -14.23 13.16 15.37
C PHE A 6 -15.00 12.02 14.67
N SER A 7 -16.29 11.89 14.98
CA SER A 7 -17.11 10.80 14.42
C SER A 7 -17.20 10.84 12.90
N PRO A 8 -17.56 11.95 12.23
CA PRO A 8 -17.56 12.00 10.77
C PRO A 8 -16.17 11.79 10.16
N PHE A 9 -15.09 12.25 10.80
CA PHE A 9 -13.73 12.04 10.35
C PHE A 9 -13.40 10.54 10.27
N VAL A 10 -13.58 9.81 11.39
CA VAL A 10 -13.32 8.35 11.43
C VAL A 10 -14.17 7.61 10.42
N LEU A 11 -15.45 7.91 10.34
CA LEU A 11 -16.37 7.26 9.38
C LEU A 11 -15.97 7.49 7.91
N PHE A 12 -15.51 8.70 7.56
CA PHE A 12 -15.02 8.99 6.21
C PHE A 12 -13.76 8.18 5.90
N ILE A 13 -12.79 8.15 6.81
CA ILE A 13 -11.53 7.41 6.62
C ILE A 13 -11.80 5.91 6.45
N GLU A 14 -12.61 5.32 7.33
CA GLU A 14 -12.96 3.89 7.25
C GLU A 14 -13.70 3.56 5.95
N ARG A 15 -14.69 4.37 5.57
CA ARG A 15 -15.47 4.14 4.35
C ARG A 15 -14.62 4.26 3.10
N ILE A 16 -13.76 5.28 3.01
CA ILE A 16 -12.85 5.48 1.89
C ILE A 16 -11.90 4.29 1.80
N SER A 17 -11.25 3.91 2.90
CA SER A 17 -10.34 2.76 2.95
C SER A 17 -11.02 1.47 2.51
N LYS A 18 -12.21 1.18 3.03
CA LYS A 18 -12.99 0.00 2.65
C LYS A 18 -13.34 -0.02 1.16
N ASN A 19 -13.77 1.10 0.62
CA ASN A 19 -14.17 1.20 -0.78
C ASN A 19 -12.97 1.07 -1.73
N ILE A 20 -11.84 1.68 -1.41
CA ILE A 20 -10.58 1.54 -2.17
C ILE A 20 -10.15 0.07 -2.22
N LYS A 21 -10.14 -0.61 -1.07
CA LYS A 21 -9.80 -2.04 -0.99
C LYS A 21 -10.74 -2.88 -1.85
N ARG A 22 -12.05 -2.60 -1.80
CA ARG A 22 -13.03 -3.32 -2.61
C ARG A 22 -12.83 -3.11 -4.11
N ILE A 23 -12.51 -1.88 -4.54
CA ILE A 23 -12.17 -1.58 -5.94
C ILE A 23 -10.94 -2.39 -6.36
N ALA A 24 -9.90 -2.39 -5.54
CA ALA A 24 -8.69 -3.16 -5.81
C ALA A 24 -8.99 -4.67 -5.91
N ASP A 25 -9.78 -5.23 -5.00
CA ASP A 25 -10.18 -6.64 -5.04
C ASP A 25 -10.91 -7.00 -6.34
N ILE A 26 -11.88 -6.17 -6.75
CA ILE A 26 -12.65 -6.38 -7.99
C ILE A 26 -11.75 -6.29 -9.23
N LYS A 27 -10.93 -5.24 -9.31
CA LYS A 27 -10.10 -4.97 -10.49
C LYS A 27 -8.93 -5.94 -10.63
N MET A 28 -8.46 -6.50 -9.53
CA MET A 28 -7.31 -7.41 -9.50
C MET A 28 -7.70 -8.90 -9.53
N GLU A 29 -8.99 -9.22 -9.43
CA GLU A 29 -9.49 -10.60 -9.52
C GLU A 29 -9.00 -11.34 -10.77
N PRO A 30 -8.99 -10.75 -11.99
CA PRO A 30 -8.48 -11.42 -13.19
C PRO A 30 -7.01 -11.83 -13.12
N TYR A 31 -6.23 -11.21 -12.22
CA TYR A 31 -4.81 -11.50 -12.00
C TYR A 31 -4.57 -12.41 -10.79
N GLY A 32 -5.64 -12.88 -10.15
CA GLY A 32 -5.55 -13.67 -8.92
C GLY A 32 -4.99 -12.89 -7.72
N LEU A 33 -5.14 -11.57 -7.72
CA LEU A 33 -4.65 -10.68 -6.68
C LEU A 33 -5.80 -10.00 -5.90
N ARG A 34 -5.49 -9.55 -4.69
CA ARG A 34 -6.39 -8.81 -3.80
C ARG A 34 -5.72 -7.50 -3.37
N SER A 35 -6.47 -6.63 -2.74
CA SER A 35 -5.98 -5.34 -2.22
C SER A 35 -4.72 -5.47 -1.33
N SER A 36 -4.65 -6.52 -0.52
CA SER A 36 -3.47 -6.82 0.31
C SER A 36 -2.21 -7.09 -0.51
N HIS A 37 -2.32 -7.81 -1.63
CA HIS A 37 -1.21 -8.03 -2.55
C HIS A 37 -0.81 -6.72 -3.24
N VAL A 38 -1.78 -5.93 -3.67
CA VAL A 38 -1.57 -4.63 -4.33
C VAL A 38 -0.71 -3.70 -3.45
N MET A 39 -1.06 -3.56 -2.17
CA MET A 39 -0.32 -2.70 -1.26
C MET A 39 1.14 -3.13 -1.10
N CYS A 40 1.41 -4.43 -1.00
CA CYS A 40 2.77 -4.95 -0.92
C CYS A 40 3.57 -4.67 -2.20
N ILE A 41 2.98 -4.91 -3.37
CA ILE A 41 3.63 -4.66 -4.66
C ILE A 41 3.96 -3.18 -4.82
N LEU A 42 3.02 -2.28 -4.52
CA LEU A 42 3.24 -0.84 -4.60
C LEU A 42 4.35 -0.35 -3.66
N GLN A 43 4.42 -0.88 -2.43
CA GLN A 43 5.47 -0.52 -1.48
C GLN A 43 6.84 -1.02 -1.93
N LEU A 44 6.93 -2.23 -2.47
CA LEU A 44 8.17 -2.75 -3.01
C LEU A 44 8.62 -2.01 -4.28
N ALA A 45 7.69 -1.60 -5.14
CA ALA A 45 7.99 -0.80 -6.32
C ALA A 45 8.60 0.57 -5.97
N LYS A 46 8.16 1.20 -4.87
CA LYS A 46 8.72 2.45 -4.37
C LYS A 46 10.12 2.32 -3.77
N ASN A 47 10.51 1.12 -3.40
CA ASN A 47 11.77 0.82 -2.70
C ASN A 47 12.61 -0.15 -3.54
N GLU A 48 13.31 0.36 -4.53
CA GLU A 48 14.11 -0.44 -5.49
C GLU A 48 15.13 -1.38 -4.83
N GLY A 49 15.70 -0.95 -3.72
CA GLY A 49 16.59 -1.80 -2.90
C GLY A 49 15.88 -2.87 -2.08
N GLY A 50 14.56 -2.93 -2.17
CA GLY A 50 13.71 -3.86 -1.41
C GLY A 50 13.46 -3.43 0.03
N LEU A 51 12.59 -4.20 0.69
CA LEU A 51 12.22 -4.03 2.10
C LEU A 51 12.32 -5.36 2.83
N SER A 52 12.78 -5.33 4.08
CA SER A 52 12.63 -6.48 4.98
C SER A 52 11.13 -6.75 5.25
N SER A 53 10.79 -7.95 5.67
CA SER A 53 9.40 -8.27 6.05
C SER A 53 8.83 -7.32 7.10
N THR A 54 9.66 -6.95 8.09
CA THR A 54 9.26 -5.98 9.13
C THR A 54 9.00 -4.60 8.55
N ALA A 55 9.90 -4.09 7.72
CA ALA A 55 9.73 -2.78 7.08
C ALA A 55 8.53 -2.76 6.13
N LEU A 56 8.27 -3.85 5.42
CA LEU A 56 7.11 -3.98 4.55
C LEU A 56 5.79 -4.01 5.35
N ALA A 57 5.76 -4.73 6.48
CA ALA A 57 4.61 -4.75 7.38
C ALA A 57 4.30 -3.34 7.90
N ASP A 58 5.31 -2.61 8.36
CA ASP A 58 5.18 -1.23 8.82
C ASP A 58 4.68 -0.30 7.70
N ALA A 59 5.25 -0.41 6.49
CA ALA A 59 4.85 0.38 5.33
C ALA A 59 3.40 0.10 4.89
N CYS A 60 2.92 -1.14 5.05
CA CYS A 60 1.55 -1.53 4.72
C CYS A 60 0.57 -1.32 5.90
N GLY A 61 1.05 -0.96 7.09
CA GLY A 61 0.21 -0.78 8.27
C GLY A 61 -0.44 -2.07 8.78
N VAL A 62 0.25 -3.19 8.68
CA VAL A 62 -0.25 -4.52 9.06
C VAL A 62 0.71 -5.25 9.99
N ASP A 63 0.23 -6.28 10.67
CA ASP A 63 1.08 -7.10 11.55
C ASP A 63 1.99 -8.08 10.78
N LYS A 64 2.96 -8.65 11.50
CA LYS A 64 3.96 -9.57 10.92
C LYS A 64 3.35 -10.87 10.42
N ALA A 65 2.33 -11.41 11.09
CA ALA A 65 1.68 -12.65 10.68
C ALA A 65 0.93 -12.45 9.37
N PHE A 66 0.23 -11.32 9.23
CA PHE A 66 -0.47 -10.96 8.01
C PHE A 66 0.50 -10.79 6.83
N ILE A 67 1.58 -10.00 7.01
CA ILE A 67 2.55 -9.76 5.95
C ILE A 67 3.28 -11.04 5.53
N SER A 68 3.61 -11.92 6.48
CA SER A 68 4.23 -13.21 6.20
C SER A 68 3.37 -14.08 5.27
N ARG A 69 2.06 -14.11 5.50
CA ARG A 69 1.12 -14.83 4.63
C ARG A 69 1.03 -14.20 3.24
N ILE A 70 0.89 -12.88 3.17
CA ILE A 70 0.76 -12.17 1.88
C ILE A 70 2.05 -12.29 1.05
N THR A 71 3.21 -12.16 1.67
CA THR A 71 4.49 -12.31 0.96
C THR A 71 4.73 -13.74 0.50
N SER A 72 4.32 -14.74 1.29
CA SER A 72 4.36 -16.14 0.86
C SER A 72 3.49 -16.38 -0.38
N GLU A 73 2.25 -15.87 -0.38
CA GLU A 73 1.36 -15.95 -1.55
C GLU A 73 1.96 -15.24 -2.79
N LEU A 74 2.59 -14.08 -2.60
CA LEU A 74 3.25 -13.36 -3.70
C LEU A 74 4.50 -14.05 -4.22
N MET A 75 5.28 -14.73 -3.36
CA MET A 75 6.39 -15.56 -3.78
C MET A 75 5.94 -16.78 -4.57
N ASP A 76 4.87 -17.46 -4.12
CA ASP A 76 4.27 -18.59 -4.85
C ASP A 76 3.76 -18.19 -6.24
N LYS A 77 3.31 -16.96 -6.38
CA LYS A 77 2.89 -16.36 -7.67
C LYS A 77 4.06 -15.78 -8.48
N GLU A 78 5.27 -15.84 -7.94
CA GLU A 78 6.51 -15.35 -8.57
C GLU A 78 6.54 -13.83 -8.82
N TYR A 79 5.75 -13.04 -8.10
CA TYR A 79 5.78 -11.58 -8.19
C TYR A 79 6.87 -10.94 -7.35
N ILE A 80 7.29 -11.60 -6.27
CA ILE A 80 8.36 -11.15 -5.40
C ILE A 80 9.35 -12.29 -5.13
N LYS A 81 10.54 -11.93 -4.71
CA LYS A 81 11.59 -12.87 -4.29
C LYS A 81 12.42 -12.26 -3.17
N LYS A 82 13.18 -13.12 -2.50
CA LYS A 82 14.23 -12.67 -1.57
C LYS A 82 15.45 -12.21 -2.38
N ASP A 83 16.00 -11.06 -2.02
CA ASP A 83 17.25 -10.56 -2.60
C ASP A 83 18.44 -11.21 -1.89
N GLU A 84 18.76 -12.44 -2.27
CA GLU A 84 19.84 -13.22 -1.69
C GLU A 84 21.21 -12.72 -2.13
N GLU A 85 21.33 -12.07 -3.29
CA GLU A 85 22.59 -11.53 -3.82
C GLU A 85 23.12 -10.37 -2.98
N ASN A 86 22.22 -9.55 -2.42
CA ASN A 86 22.54 -8.39 -1.60
C ASN A 86 22.25 -8.64 -0.11
N ALA A 87 22.04 -9.89 0.31
CA ALA A 87 21.73 -10.23 1.68
C ALA A 87 22.94 -10.03 2.60
N VAL A 88 22.78 -9.25 3.65
CA VAL A 88 23.77 -9.06 4.73
C VAL A 88 23.28 -9.82 5.97
N GLY A 89 23.50 -11.14 5.99
CA GLY A 89 23.06 -12.03 7.08
C GLY A 89 21.61 -12.50 6.98
N LYS A 90 21.26 -13.58 7.70
CA LYS A 90 19.95 -14.26 7.64
C LYS A 90 18.74 -13.39 7.98
N TYR A 91 18.92 -12.36 8.81
CA TYR A 91 17.81 -11.53 9.33
C TYR A 91 17.58 -10.24 8.56
N LYS A 92 18.40 -9.95 7.55
CA LYS A 92 18.35 -8.72 6.77
C LYS A 92 18.06 -8.95 5.28
N THR A 93 17.60 -10.14 4.93
CA THR A 93 17.20 -10.44 3.56
C THR A 93 15.98 -9.58 3.21
N LYS A 94 16.13 -8.77 2.18
CA LYS A 94 15.07 -7.92 1.66
C LYS A 94 14.23 -8.69 0.66
N LEU A 95 12.98 -8.27 0.56
CA LEU A 95 12.05 -8.68 -0.48
C LEU A 95 12.11 -7.66 -1.62
N ILE A 96 12.16 -8.13 -2.84
CA ILE A 96 12.17 -7.31 -4.05
C ILE A 96 11.16 -7.84 -5.06
N LEU A 97 10.73 -6.98 -5.96
CA LEU A 97 9.93 -7.41 -7.11
C LEU A 97 10.78 -8.25 -8.07
N THR A 98 10.16 -9.25 -8.68
CA THR A 98 10.69 -9.93 -9.86
C THR A 98 10.37 -9.13 -11.12
N GLU A 99 10.87 -9.53 -12.28
CA GLU A 99 10.46 -8.95 -13.56
C GLU A 99 8.93 -9.04 -13.75
N LYS A 100 8.34 -10.19 -13.43
CA LYS A 100 6.89 -10.39 -13.42
C LYS A 100 6.19 -9.45 -12.43
N GLY A 101 6.81 -9.21 -11.27
CA GLY A 101 6.33 -8.25 -10.26
C GLY A 101 6.35 -6.81 -10.77
N GLU A 102 7.37 -6.40 -11.50
CA GLU A 102 7.44 -5.08 -12.13
C GLU A 102 6.36 -4.91 -13.20
N GLU A 103 6.12 -5.92 -14.02
CA GLU A 103 5.07 -5.91 -15.04
C GLU A 103 3.68 -5.75 -14.39
N ILE A 104 3.36 -6.52 -13.35
CA ILE A 104 2.07 -6.41 -12.67
C ILE A 104 1.93 -5.08 -11.93
N ASN A 105 3.02 -4.51 -11.42
CA ASN A 105 3.00 -3.17 -10.85
C ASN A 105 2.55 -2.13 -11.87
N GLY A 106 3.04 -2.20 -13.09
CA GLY A 106 2.61 -1.33 -14.20
C GLY A 106 1.11 -1.45 -14.47
N VAL A 107 0.57 -2.67 -14.48
CA VAL A 107 -0.87 -2.93 -14.63
C VAL A 107 -1.66 -2.32 -13.46
N ILE A 108 -1.20 -2.53 -12.24
CA ILE A 108 -1.83 -1.97 -11.02
C ILE A 108 -1.91 -0.45 -11.09
N VAL A 109 -0.79 0.21 -11.41
CA VAL A 109 -0.73 1.67 -11.50
C VAL A 109 -1.72 2.20 -12.53
N ASN A 110 -1.76 1.63 -13.72
CA ASN A 110 -2.71 2.02 -14.76
C ASN A 110 -4.18 1.87 -14.32
N ILE A 111 -4.52 0.75 -13.71
CA ILE A 111 -5.87 0.50 -13.19
C ILE A 111 -6.26 1.53 -12.12
N LEU A 112 -5.35 1.83 -11.20
CA LEU A 112 -5.59 2.83 -10.15
C LEU A 112 -5.76 4.24 -10.73
N GLU A 113 -4.90 4.63 -11.68
CA GLU A 113 -5.02 5.91 -12.37
C GLU A 113 -6.38 6.05 -13.08
N GLU A 114 -6.81 5.04 -13.82
CA GLU A 114 -8.13 5.02 -14.46
C GLU A 114 -9.27 5.15 -13.45
N CYS A 115 -9.22 4.39 -12.35
CA CYS A 115 -10.27 4.40 -11.31
C CYS A 115 -10.39 5.74 -10.60
N PHE A 116 -9.26 6.42 -10.37
CA PHE A 116 -9.27 7.68 -9.62
C PHE A 116 -9.31 8.94 -10.49
N HIS A 117 -9.14 8.80 -11.79
CA HIS A 117 -9.20 9.92 -12.74
C HIS A 117 -10.46 10.78 -12.57
N GLU A 118 -11.63 10.15 -12.47
CA GLU A 118 -12.90 10.88 -12.31
C GLU A 118 -13.03 11.59 -10.97
N VAL A 119 -12.41 11.04 -9.93
CA VAL A 119 -12.37 11.66 -8.60
C VAL A 119 -11.46 12.88 -8.63
N ASP A 120 -10.28 12.73 -9.19
CA ASP A 120 -9.27 13.80 -9.29
C ASP A 120 -9.75 14.94 -10.17
N ALA A 121 -10.48 14.64 -11.25
CA ALA A 121 -11.06 15.66 -12.15
C ALA A 121 -12.01 16.62 -11.44
N LYS A 122 -12.59 16.25 -10.30
CA LYS A 122 -13.47 17.10 -9.47
C LYS A 122 -12.69 18.00 -8.51
N LEU A 123 -11.37 17.85 -8.42
CA LEU A 123 -10.51 18.56 -7.50
C LEU A 123 -9.45 19.35 -8.26
N THR A 124 -9.14 20.55 -7.78
CA THR A 124 -8.00 21.31 -8.32
C THR A 124 -6.70 20.79 -7.77
N SER A 125 -5.60 20.94 -8.51
CA SER A 125 -4.25 20.57 -8.04
C SER A 125 -3.92 21.23 -6.70
N LYS A 126 -4.36 22.47 -6.47
CA LYS A 126 -4.18 23.17 -5.20
C LYS A 126 -4.90 22.47 -4.05
N LYS A 127 -6.16 22.06 -4.25
CA LYS A 127 -6.94 21.32 -3.24
C LYS A 127 -6.35 19.96 -2.94
N LEU A 128 -5.87 19.25 -3.96
CA LEU A 128 -5.18 17.97 -3.79
C LEU A 128 -3.90 18.13 -2.98
N GLY A 129 -3.07 19.13 -3.29
CA GLY A 129 -1.85 19.40 -2.53
C GLY A 129 -2.12 19.70 -1.06
N VAL A 130 -3.11 20.56 -0.77
CA VAL A 130 -3.53 20.86 0.61
C VAL A 130 -4.07 19.61 1.31
N PHE A 131 -4.86 18.79 0.61
CA PHE A 131 -5.43 17.56 1.17
C PHE A 131 -4.33 16.60 1.63
N TYR A 132 -3.33 16.32 0.78
CA TYR A 132 -2.24 15.41 1.13
C TYR A 132 -1.35 15.97 2.25
N ASP A 133 -1.05 17.28 2.26
CA ASP A 133 -0.31 17.93 3.35
C ASP A 133 -1.04 17.78 4.71
N VAL A 134 -2.34 17.98 4.71
CA VAL A 134 -3.16 17.82 5.93
C VAL A 134 -3.23 16.35 6.34
N LEU A 135 -3.42 15.45 5.39
CA LEU A 135 -3.53 14.01 5.66
C LEU A 135 -2.23 13.47 6.29
N GLU A 136 -1.07 13.84 5.76
CA GLU A 136 0.24 13.47 6.30
C GLU A 136 0.44 13.99 7.73
N LYS A 137 0.06 15.23 7.99
CA LYS A 137 0.14 15.82 9.34
C LYS A 137 -0.78 15.11 10.33
N VAL A 138 -1.98 14.72 9.91
CA VAL A 138 -2.93 13.98 10.75
C VAL A 138 -2.36 12.58 11.04
N ASP A 139 -1.88 11.87 10.04
CA ASP A 139 -1.28 10.55 10.19
C ASP A 139 -0.09 10.57 11.16
N THR A 140 0.84 11.48 10.94
CA THR A 140 2.03 11.65 11.80
C THR A 140 1.63 12.00 13.21
N GLY A 141 0.71 12.95 13.40
CA GLY A 141 0.26 13.39 14.72
C GLY A 141 -0.43 12.27 15.50
N ILE A 142 -1.24 11.44 14.84
CA ILE A 142 -1.87 10.28 15.50
C ILE A 142 -0.82 9.22 15.85
N ALA A 143 0.14 8.95 14.97
CA ALA A 143 1.21 8.00 15.23
C ALA A 143 2.09 8.40 16.43
N GLU A 144 2.31 9.70 16.64
CA GLU A 144 3.06 10.21 17.81
C GLU A 144 2.35 9.96 19.13
N LEU A 145 1.02 9.87 19.14
CA LEU A 145 0.26 9.57 20.35
C LEU A 145 0.40 8.11 20.82
N LEU A 146 0.94 7.24 19.97
CA LEU A 146 1.14 5.81 20.25
C LEU A 146 2.55 5.50 20.77
N LYS A 147 3.42 6.49 20.84
CA LYS A 147 4.78 6.38 21.41
C LYS A 147 4.77 6.65 22.90
#